data_daa28776684d0032dc7d8bf66c65479d
#
_entry.id   daa28776684d0032dc7d8bf66c65479d
#
_cell.length_a   1.000
_cell.length_b   1.000
_cell.length_c   1.000
_cell.angle_alpha   90.00
_cell.angle_beta   90.00
_cell.angle_gamma   90.00
#
_symmetry.space_group_name_H-M   'P 1'
#
loop_
_entity.id
_entity.type
_entity.pdbx_description
1 polymer ?
#
loop_
_entity_poly.entity_id
_entity_poly.type
_entity_poly.pdbx_seq_one_letter_code
_entity_poly.pdbx_strand_id
1 'polypeptide(L)'
;MTEAYIYDAVRSPRGKGRPDGSLHEVTSVALSAKILNAVKERNGLEGHAVEDVIWGNVTQVGEQGGCLARSAVLASDLDESIPGLAINRFCASGMEAVNLAANQVKGGAGQAYIAGGVEMMGRVAMGSDGAAIAVDPSLAMKTYFVPQGISADIIATEYGFTRDMADALAMESQARSAAAWADNRFARSIIQIKDRNGLPILGHDEYMRPGTDMQALGALKPAFKDMGETMPGFDKIALMKYPHLERINHIHHAGNSSGIVDGAAAILIGNAEFGKAHGLTPRARIKATAKIGTDPTIMLTGPVPVTEKILRDAGMTIGDIDLFEVNEAFAAVVLRFQQAFDVDPAKVNVNGGSIAMGHPLGATGAIIIGTLLDELERTGKSTGLATLCIASGMGAATIIERV
;
A
#
# COMPACT_ATOMS: atom_id res chain seq x y z
N MET A 1 -5.93 -21.65 -18.85
CA MET A 1 -5.12 -20.42 -18.61
C MET A 1 -4.07 -20.78 -17.60
N THR A 2 -2.85 -20.28 -17.77
CA THR A 2 -1.75 -20.47 -16.82
C THR A 2 -2.07 -19.76 -15.50
N GLU A 3 -1.79 -20.39 -14.36
CA GLU A 3 -1.98 -19.76 -13.06
C GLU A 3 -0.73 -18.94 -12.67
N ALA A 4 -0.93 -17.86 -11.95
CA ALA A 4 0.12 -17.05 -11.38
C ALA A 4 0.20 -17.30 -9.87
N TYR A 5 1.37 -17.74 -9.40
CA TYR A 5 1.62 -18.07 -8.01
C TYR A 5 2.58 -17.05 -7.37
N ILE A 6 2.40 -16.82 -6.08
CA ILE A 6 3.35 -16.12 -5.22
C ILE A 6 4.27 -17.17 -4.61
N TYR A 7 5.58 -17.00 -4.80
CA TYR A 7 6.61 -17.86 -4.23
C TYR A 7 7.27 -17.25 -2.99
N ASP A 8 7.51 -15.94 -3.01
CA ASP A 8 8.04 -15.22 -1.85
C ASP A 8 7.48 -13.80 -1.79
N ALA A 9 7.46 -13.24 -0.58
CA ALA A 9 7.07 -11.86 -0.31
C ALA A 9 7.96 -11.29 0.79
N VAL A 10 8.66 -10.20 0.50
CA VAL A 10 9.59 -9.54 1.42
C VAL A 10 9.37 -8.04 1.46
N ARG A 11 9.72 -7.42 2.58
CA ARG A 11 9.72 -5.97 2.73
C ARG A 11 10.83 -5.48 3.65
N SER A 12 11.22 -4.22 3.49
CA SER A 12 11.96 -3.53 4.53
C SER A 12 11.07 -3.26 5.76
N PRO A 13 11.62 -3.04 6.95
CA PRO A 13 10.96 -2.22 7.94
C PRO A 13 10.67 -0.83 7.36
N ARG A 14 9.65 -0.14 7.90
CA ARG A 14 9.28 1.22 7.50
C ARG A 14 10.00 2.22 8.40
N GLY A 15 10.85 3.05 7.81
CA GLY A 15 11.52 4.16 8.49
C GLY A 15 10.62 5.40 8.52
N LYS A 16 10.79 6.29 9.49
CA LYS A 16 10.11 7.61 9.47
C LYS A 16 10.54 8.40 8.24
N GLY A 17 9.60 8.90 7.46
CA GLY A 17 9.81 9.68 6.25
C GLY A 17 10.24 11.12 6.55
N ARG A 18 11.35 11.30 7.27
CA ARG A 18 11.90 12.58 7.72
C ARG A 18 13.43 12.52 7.78
N PRO A 19 14.12 13.69 7.81
CA PRO A 19 15.58 13.74 7.91
C PRO A 19 16.17 13.02 9.12
N ASP A 20 15.42 12.88 10.22
CA ASP A 20 15.80 12.13 11.42
C ASP A 20 15.33 10.66 11.41
N GLY A 21 14.74 10.18 10.31
CA GLY A 21 14.33 8.79 10.16
C GLY A 21 15.51 7.86 9.89
N SER A 22 15.46 6.63 10.40
CA SER A 22 16.57 5.67 10.33
C SER A 22 16.96 5.31 8.89
N LEU A 23 16.04 5.37 7.92
CA LEU A 23 16.34 5.05 6.51
C LEU A 23 16.80 6.27 5.70
N HIS A 24 16.90 7.48 6.28
CA HIS A 24 17.21 8.70 5.53
C HIS A 24 18.55 8.64 4.78
N GLU A 25 19.56 7.96 5.30
CA GLU A 25 20.86 7.80 4.65
C GLU A 25 20.89 6.68 3.58
N VAL A 26 19.80 5.93 3.42
CA VAL A 26 19.66 4.88 2.40
C VAL A 26 18.93 5.46 1.20
N THR A 27 19.54 5.47 0.01
CA THR A 27 18.87 5.95 -1.21
C THR A 27 17.77 5.01 -1.66
N SER A 28 16.80 5.52 -2.43
CA SER A 28 15.70 4.73 -3.00
C SER A 28 16.23 3.54 -3.84
N VAL A 29 17.30 3.76 -4.60
CA VAL A 29 17.98 2.71 -5.38
C VAL A 29 18.61 1.67 -4.47
N ALA A 30 19.35 2.10 -3.44
CA ALA A 30 20.02 1.18 -2.52
C ALA A 30 19.03 0.34 -1.70
N LEU A 31 17.89 0.94 -1.25
CA LEU A 31 16.85 0.21 -0.55
C LEU A 31 16.18 -0.83 -1.47
N SER A 32 15.86 -0.42 -2.70
CA SER A 32 15.30 -1.33 -3.72
C SER A 32 16.25 -2.49 -4.02
N ALA A 33 17.54 -2.22 -4.24
CA ALA A 33 18.55 -3.25 -4.51
C ALA A 33 18.67 -4.27 -3.36
N LYS A 34 18.62 -3.80 -2.09
CA LYS A 34 18.65 -4.71 -0.92
C LYS A 34 17.45 -5.65 -0.90
N ILE A 35 16.26 -5.16 -1.25
CA ILE A 35 15.04 -5.98 -1.30
C ILE A 35 15.08 -6.95 -2.49
N LEU A 36 15.58 -6.54 -3.65
CA LEU A 36 15.78 -7.42 -4.81
C LEU A 36 16.79 -8.52 -4.51
N ASN A 37 17.92 -8.19 -3.86
CA ASN A 37 18.93 -9.15 -3.44
C ASN A 37 18.36 -10.18 -2.46
N ALA A 38 17.53 -9.74 -1.51
CA ALA A 38 16.89 -10.66 -0.59
C ALA A 38 15.96 -11.66 -1.30
N VAL A 39 15.22 -11.23 -2.32
CA VAL A 39 14.41 -12.14 -3.16
C VAL A 39 15.30 -13.11 -3.91
N LYS A 40 16.38 -12.62 -4.54
CA LYS A 40 17.36 -13.45 -5.26
C LYS A 40 17.94 -14.53 -4.35
N GLU A 41 18.56 -14.12 -3.25
CA GLU A 41 19.26 -15.02 -2.32
C GLU A 41 18.33 -16.08 -1.71
N ARG A 42 17.14 -15.66 -1.24
CA ARG A 42 16.19 -16.56 -0.59
C ARG A 42 15.62 -17.63 -1.52
N ASN A 43 15.56 -17.33 -2.81
CA ASN A 43 14.96 -18.21 -3.81
C ASN A 43 15.97 -18.82 -4.79
N GLY A 44 17.26 -18.58 -4.59
CA GLY A 44 18.34 -19.15 -5.43
C GLY A 44 18.22 -18.75 -6.90
N LEU A 45 17.83 -17.49 -7.17
CA LEU A 45 17.65 -17.02 -8.55
C LEU A 45 18.99 -16.69 -9.19
N GLU A 46 19.31 -17.35 -10.29
CA GLU A 46 20.56 -17.16 -11.03
C GLU A 46 20.32 -16.76 -12.49
N GLY A 47 21.26 -15.98 -13.06
CA GLY A 47 21.17 -15.51 -14.44
C GLY A 47 19.85 -14.76 -14.71
N HIS A 48 19.29 -14.96 -15.89
CA HIS A 48 18.01 -14.37 -16.32
C HIS A 48 16.82 -15.19 -15.80
N ALA A 49 16.72 -15.33 -14.46
CA ALA A 49 15.67 -16.17 -13.84
C ALA A 49 14.26 -15.56 -13.91
N VAL A 50 14.14 -14.24 -14.07
CA VAL A 50 12.86 -13.53 -14.18
C VAL A 50 12.86 -12.65 -15.43
N GLU A 51 11.68 -12.48 -16.02
CA GLU A 51 11.52 -11.72 -17.27
C GLU A 51 11.68 -10.21 -17.07
N ASP A 52 11.23 -9.68 -15.90
CA ASP A 52 11.26 -8.25 -15.62
C ASP A 52 11.13 -7.98 -14.11
N VAL A 53 11.59 -6.80 -13.71
CA VAL A 53 11.30 -6.20 -12.39
C VAL A 53 10.29 -5.08 -12.58
N ILE A 54 9.03 -5.29 -12.15
CA ILE A 54 7.96 -4.28 -12.21
C ILE A 54 7.89 -3.58 -10.86
N TRP A 55 8.22 -2.27 -10.84
CA TRP A 55 8.47 -1.55 -9.60
C TRP A 55 7.60 -0.31 -9.45
N GLY A 56 6.75 -0.31 -8.43
CA GLY A 56 5.89 0.81 -8.07
C GLY A 56 6.70 1.95 -7.44
N ASN A 57 6.50 3.15 -7.95
CA ASN A 57 7.10 4.36 -7.41
C ASN A 57 6.24 5.56 -7.80
N VAL A 58 5.85 6.39 -6.83
CA VAL A 58 4.87 7.46 -7.05
C VAL A 58 5.56 8.76 -7.43
N THR A 59 6.45 9.26 -6.58
CA THR A 59 7.10 10.55 -6.81
C THR A 59 8.37 10.36 -7.63
N GLN A 60 8.19 10.27 -8.96
CA GLN A 60 9.25 9.93 -9.92
C GLN A 60 10.13 11.13 -10.29
N VAL A 61 10.76 11.73 -9.30
CA VAL A 61 11.71 12.86 -9.46
C VAL A 61 12.99 12.60 -8.68
N GLY A 62 14.06 13.30 -9.02
CA GLY A 62 15.35 13.18 -8.37
C GLY A 62 15.86 11.73 -8.38
N GLU A 63 16.24 11.20 -7.23
CA GLU A 63 16.73 9.82 -7.11
C GLU A 63 15.65 8.74 -7.33
N GLN A 64 14.38 9.11 -7.37
CA GLN A 64 13.25 8.24 -7.71
C GLN A 64 12.83 8.37 -9.18
N GLY A 65 13.46 9.25 -9.95
CA GLY A 65 13.21 9.44 -11.39
C GLY A 65 13.98 8.49 -12.30
N GLY A 66 13.87 8.69 -13.61
CA GLY A 66 14.70 8.04 -14.61
C GLY A 66 14.62 6.51 -14.65
N CYS A 67 13.44 5.91 -14.49
CA CYS A 67 13.24 4.47 -14.41
C CYS A 67 13.99 3.81 -13.23
N LEU A 68 13.56 4.14 -12.03
CA LEU A 68 14.13 3.59 -10.78
C LEU A 68 14.22 2.06 -10.78
N ALA A 69 13.25 1.35 -11.37
CA ALA A 69 13.26 -0.10 -11.48
C ALA A 69 14.55 -0.62 -12.13
N ARG A 70 14.92 -0.05 -13.28
CA ARG A 70 16.15 -0.45 -13.97
C ARG A 70 17.41 -0.09 -13.17
N SER A 71 17.43 1.08 -12.54
CA SER A 71 18.53 1.49 -11.66
C SER A 71 18.68 0.54 -10.47
N ALA A 72 17.57 0.06 -9.90
CA ALA A 72 17.57 -0.91 -8.81
C ALA A 72 18.12 -2.28 -9.23
N VAL A 73 17.74 -2.77 -10.43
CA VAL A 73 18.32 -4.02 -11.00
C VAL A 73 19.84 -3.87 -11.14
N LEU A 74 20.33 -2.80 -11.76
CA LEU A 74 21.76 -2.56 -11.96
C LEU A 74 22.54 -2.35 -10.67
N ALA A 75 21.89 -1.92 -9.60
CA ALA A 75 22.49 -1.76 -8.27
C ALA A 75 22.40 -3.02 -7.41
N SER A 76 21.61 -4.00 -7.82
CA SER A 76 21.45 -5.30 -7.15
C SER A 76 22.38 -6.36 -7.73
N ASP A 77 22.33 -7.56 -7.16
CA ASP A 77 23.05 -8.74 -7.65
C ASP A 77 22.25 -9.53 -8.70
N LEU A 78 21.12 -9.00 -9.17
CA LEU A 78 20.38 -9.57 -10.29
C LEU A 78 21.21 -9.44 -11.59
N ASP A 79 20.97 -10.35 -12.54
CA ASP A 79 21.63 -10.32 -13.83
C ASP A 79 21.27 -9.02 -14.60
N GLU A 80 22.27 -8.39 -15.19
CA GLU A 80 22.08 -7.13 -15.92
C GLU A 80 21.22 -7.25 -17.19
N SER A 81 20.98 -8.47 -17.67
CA SER A 81 20.05 -8.71 -18.78
C SER A 81 18.57 -8.58 -18.37
N ILE A 82 18.25 -8.58 -17.06
CA ILE A 82 16.89 -8.40 -16.56
C ILE A 82 16.50 -6.93 -16.71
N PRO A 83 15.44 -6.59 -17.45
CA PRO A 83 14.95 -5.21 -17.57
C PRO A 83 14.30 -4.73 -16.29
N GLY A 84 13.78 -3.49 -16.31
CA GLY A 84 13.03 -2.92 -15.20
C GLY A 84 11.98 -1.93 -15.70
N LEU A 85 10.76 -2.04 -15.18
CA LEU A 85 9.63 -1.19 -15.48
C LEU A 85 9.18 -0.42 -14.24
N ALA A 86 9.33 0.91 -14.22
CA ALA A 86 8.78 1.76 -13.18
C ALA A 86 7.34 2.16 -13.53
N ILE A 87 6.42 2.00 -12.55
CA ILE A 87 5.01 2.34 -12.75
C ILE A 87 4.49 3.24 -11.63
N ASN A 88 3.49 4.07 -11.98
CA ASN A 88 2.79 4.93 -11.04
C ASN A 88 1.26 4.71 -11.14
N ARG A 89 0.67 4.26 -10.05
CA ARG A 89 -0.77 4.26 -9.76
C ARG A 89 -0.99 4.80 -8.35
N PHE A 90 -0.27 5.87 -7.99
CA PHE A 90 -0.28 6.45 -6.64
C PHE A 90 -0.16 5.37 -5.55
N CYS A 91 -0.98 5.42 -4.51
CA CYS A 91 -0.95 4.49 -3.37
C CYS A 91 -0.99 3.00 -3.74
N ALA A 92 -1.50 2.65 -4.91
CA ALA A 92 -1.58 1.25 -5.37
C ALA A 92 -0.46 0.85 -6.34
N SER A 93 0.59 1.65 -6.53
CA SER A 93 1.66 1.33 -7.49
C SER A 93 2.26 -0.05 -7.25
N GLY A 94 2.58 -0.42 -6.01
CA GLY A 94 3.09 -1.75 -5.67
C GLY A 94 2.09 -2.88 -5.91
N MET A 95 0.79 -2.66 -5.67
CA MET A 95 -0.25 -3.65 -5.99
C MET A 95 -0.43 -3.79 -7.51
N GLU A 96 -0.41 -2.69 -8.25
CA GLU A 96 -0.51 -2.73 -9.71
C GLU A 96 0.70 -3.44 -10.32
N ALA A 97 1.91 -3.27 -9.76
CA ALA A 97 3.08 -4.04 -10.16
C ALA A 97 2.84 -5.55 -10.04
N VAL A 98 2.33 -6.00 -8.89
CA VAL A 98 1.95 -7.39 -8.62
C VAL A 98 0.85 -7.86 -9.58
N ASN A 99 -0.19 -7.06 -9.79
CA ASN A 99 -1.29 -7.38 -10.67
C ASN A 99 -0.86 -7.48 -12.14
N LEU A 100 0.03 -6.60 -12.60
CA LEU A 100 0.60 -6.65 -13.95
C LEU A 100 1.44 -7.90 -14.14
N ALA A 101 2.36 -8.21 -13.20
CA ALA A 101 3.18 -9.42 -13.24
C ALA A 101 2.31 -10.69 -13.30
N ALA A 102 1.29 -10.78 -12.44
CA ALA A 102 0.37 -11.91 -12.45
C ALA A 102 -0.38 -12.05 -13.79
N ASN A 103 -0.82 -10.93 -14.36
CA ASN A 103 -1.53 -10.94 -15.64
C ASN A 103 -0.60 -11.29 -16.80
N GLN A 104 0.67 -10.89 -16.78
CA GLN A 104 1.67 -11.30 -17.77
C GLN A 104 1.94 -12.80 -17.69
N VAL A 105 2.12 -13.36 -16.49
CA VAL A 105 2.25 -14.82 -16.29
C VAL A 105 1.03 -15.56 -16.81
N LYS A 106 -0.19 -15.12 -16.46
CA LYS A 106 -1.45 -15.73 -16.94
C LYS A 106 -1.62 -15.61 -18.44
N GLY A 107 -1.14 -14.52 -19.03
CA GLY A 107 -1.16 -14.27 -20.47
C GLY A 107 -0.06 -14.99 -21.26
N GLY A 108 0.88 -15.65 -20.57
CA GLY A 108 2.00 -16.36 -21.23
C GLY A 108 3.07 -15.44 -21.79
N ALA A 109 3.17 -14.21 -21.31
CA ALA A 109 4.21 -13.25 -21.72
C ALA A 109 5.56 -13.50 -21.05
N GLY A 110 5.61 -14.38 -20.06
CA GLY A 110 6.82 -14.80 -19.36
C GLY A 110 6.49 -15.78 -18.24
N GLN A 111 7.52 -16.42 -17.68
CA GLN A 111 7.35 -17.43 -16.64
C GLN A 111 7.36 -16.86 -15.23
N ALA A 112 8.18 -15.82 -14.97
CA ALA A 112 8.29 -15.22 -13.64
C ALA A 112 8.70 -13.76 -13.69
N TYR A 113 8.34 -13.02 -12.62
CA TYR A 113 8.58 -11.60 -12.42
C TYR A 113 8.88 -11.32 -10.96
N ILE A 114 9.69 -10.30 -10.68
CA ILE A 114 9.74 -9.67 -9.36
C ILE A 114 8.89 -8.40 -9.44
N ALA A 115 7.90 -8.28 -8.57
CA ALA A 115 6.98 -7.14 -8.56
C ALA A 115 6.87 -6.54 -7.17
N GLY A 116 6.86 -5.21 -7.08
CA GLY A 116 6.82 -4.53 -5.79
C GLY A 116 6.94 -3.04 -5.93
N GLY A 117 7.75 -2.42 -5.07
CA GLY A 117 7.98 -0.98 -5.18
C GLY A 117 8.71 -0.37 -3.99
N VAL A 118 8.93 0.92 -4.08
CA VAL A 118 9.62 1.73 -3.09
C VAL A 118 9.01 3.12 -3.01
N GLU A 119 9.04 3.71 -1.83
CA GLU A 119 8.85 5.14 -1.64
C GLU A 119 9.75 5.62 -0.51
N MET A 120 10.50 6.70 -0.75
CA MET A 120 11.41 7.32 0.21
C MET A 120 10.96 8.77 0.44
N MET A 121 9.86 8.94 1.20
CA MET A 121 9.24 10.26 1.43
C MET A 121 10.08 11.17 2.34
N GLY A 122 11.03 10.60 3.07
CA GLY A 122 12.03 11.35 3.83
C GLY A 122 13.11 12.01 2.96
N ARG A 123 13.28 11.53 1.71
CA ARG A 123 14.28 12.03 0.74
C ARG A 123 13.66 12.74 -0.45
N VAL A 124 12.54 12.22 -0.94
CA VAL A 124 11.78 12.79 -2.08
C VAL A 124 10.39 13.14 -1.59
N ALA A 125 10.14 14.42 -1.41
CA ALA A 125 8.89 14.92 -0.83
C ALA A 125 7.68 14.52 -1.70
N MET A 126 6.64 14.02 -1.06
CA MET A 126 5.38 13.68 -1.72
C MET A 126 4.82 14.89 -2.48
N GLY A 127 4.42 14.68 -3.75
CA GLY A 127 3.87 15.72 -4.61
C GLY A 127 4.91 16.61 -5.30
N SER A 128 6.22 16.39 -5.11
CA SER A 128 7.27 17.14 -5.81
C SER A 128 7.34 16.83 -7.33
N ASP A 129 6.58 15.84 -7.80
CA ASP A 129 6.34 15.54 -9.22
C ASP A 129 5.29 16.45 -9.88
N GLY A 130 4.62 17.33 -9.13
CA GLY A 130 3.75 18.39 -9.62
C GLY A 130 2.25 18.05 -9.67
N ALA A 131 1.82 16.80 -9.57
CA ALA A 131 0.42 16.37 -9.51
C ALA A 131 -0.53 17.13 -10.47
N ALA A 132 -0.58 16.79 -11.73
CA ALA A 132 -1.32 17.51 -12.81
C ALA A 132 -2.77 17.85 -12.42
N ILE A 133 -3.46 16.98 -11.69
CA ILE A 133 -4.85 17.23 -11.23
C ILE A 133 -4.98 18.45 -10.30
N ALA A 134 -3.91 18.82 -9.59
CA ALA A 134 -3.90 19.96 -8.67
C ALA A 134 -3.39 21.25 -9.35
N VAL A 135 -2.45 21.12 -10.31
CA VAL A 135 -1.75 22.28 -10.90
C VAL A 135 -2.34 22.74 -12.24
N ASP A 136 -3.09 21.90 -12.95
CA ASP A 136 -3.86 22.33 -14.14
C ASP A 136 -5.20 22.93 -13.70
N PRO A 137 -5.42 24.25 -13.87
CA PRO A 137 -6.64 24.90 -13.35
C PRO A 137 -7.93 24.34 -13.99
N SER A 138 -7.90 23.99 -15.27
CA SER A 138 -9.07 23.46 -15.98
C SER A 138 -9.45 22.09 -15.43
N LEU A 139 -8.44 21.24 -15.18
CA LEU A 139 -8.65 19.91 -14.62
C LEU A 139 -9.09 20.00 -13.15
N ALA A 140 -8.45 20.84 -12.36
CA ALA A 140 -8.80 21.06 -10.94
C ALA A 140 -10.24 21.55 -10.78
N MET A 141 -10.68 22.49 -11.61
CA MET A 141 -12.06 22.99 -11.63
C MET A 141 -13.04 21.90 -12.07
N LYS A 142 -12.74 21.18 -13.15
CA LYS A 142 -13.60 20.12 -13.68
C LYS A 142 -13.81 18.99 -12.66
N THR A 143 -12.79 18.67 -11.88
CA THR A 143 -12.82 17.58 -10.91
C THR A 143 -13.21 18.02 -9.51
N TYR A 144 -13.47 19.31 -9.28
CA TYR A 144 -13.66 19.87 -7.94
C TYR A 144 -12.55 19.41 -7.01
N PHE A 145 -11.31 19.59 -7.45
CA PHE A 145 -10.14 19.07 -6.74
C PHE A 145 -10.04 19.60 -5.31
N VAL A 146 -9.86 18.68 -4.38
CA VAL A 146 -9.49 18.96 -2.99
C VAL A 146 -8.36 18.03 -2.55
N PRO A 147 -7.51 18.42 -1.57
CA PRO A 147 -6.49 17.55 -1.02
C PRO A 147 -7.07 16.30 -0.34
N GLN A 148 -6.30 15.21 -0.30
CA GLN A 148 -6.75 13.91 0.23
C GLN A 148 -7.32 13.97 1.65
N GLY A 149 -6.77 14.81 2.52
CA GLY A 149 -7.28 14.96 3.88
C GLY A 149 -8.68 15.56 3.93
N ILE A 150 -8.97 16.51 3.03
CA ILE A 150 -10.33 17.03 2.85
C ILE A 150 -11.25 15.93 2.29
N SER A 151 -10.78 15.14 1.32
CA SER A 151 -11.54 13.98 0.81
C SER A 151 -11.88 12.97 1.91
N ALA A 152 -10.95 12.70 2.82
CA ALA A 152 -11.20 11.83 3.97
C ALA A 152 -12.27 12.42 4.92
N ASP A 153 -12.23 13.74 5.17
CA ASP A 153 -13.25 14.43 5.97
C ASP A 153 -14.60 14.48 5.26
N ILE A 154 -14.64 14.57 3.91
CA ILE A 154 -15.89 14.41 3.13
C ILE A 154 -16.47 13.01 3.35
N ILE A 155 -15.65 11.94 3.29
CA ILE A 155 -16.12 10.58 3.56
C ILE A 155 -16.70 10.48 4.97
N ALA A 156 -16.00 11.01 5.96
CA ALA A 156 -16.48 10.99 7.34
C ALA A 156 -17.83 11.71 7.48
N THR A 157 -17.99 12.86 6.83
CA THR A 157 -19.21 13.64 6.85
C THR A 157 -20.35 12.92 6.13
N GLU A 158 -20.12 12.46 4.91
CA GLU A 158 -21.11 11.79 4.04
C GLU A 158 -21.67 10.51 4.68
N TYR A 159 -20.80 9.73 5.33
CA TYR A 159 -21.18 8.42 5.89
C TYR A 159 -21.38 8.44 7.41
N GLY A 160 -21.30 9.61 8.04
CA GLY A 160 -21.65 9.80 9.46
C GLY A 160 -20.58 9.29 10.44
N PHE A 161 -19.31 9.24 10.05
CA PHE A 161 -18.24 8.83 10.96
C PHE A 161 -17.84 9.97 11.89
N THR A 162 -17.74 9.64 13.18
CA THR A 162 -17.32 10.59 14.20
C THR A 162 -15.81 10.55 14.42
N ARG A 163 -15.31 11.58 15.11
CA ARG A 163 -13.93 11.63 15.57
C ARG A 163 -13.57 10.41 16.43
N ASP A 164 -14.45 10.05 17.37
CA ASP A 164 -14.22 8.92 18.28
C ASP A 164 -14.15 7.59 17.53
N MET A 165 -14.94 7.39 16.48
CA MET A 165 -14.84 6.21 15.62
C MET A 165 -13.49 6.13 14.91
N ALA A 166 -13.01 7.26 14.36
CA ALA A 166 -11.72 7.33 13.69
C ALA A 166 -10.55 7.09 14.65
N ASP A 167 -10.61 7.67 15.84
CA ASP A 167 -9.58 7.50 16.88
C ASP A 167 -9.57 6.09 17.47
N ALA A 168 -10.73 5.46 17.64
CA ALA A 168 -10.85 4.08 18.10
C ALA A 168 -10.20 3.10 17.09
N LEU A 169 -10.43 3.28 15.78
CA LEU A 169 -9.76 2.49 14.74
C LEU A 169 -8.24 2.70 14.76
N ALA A 170 -7.79 3.93 14.96
CA ALA A 170 -6.37 4.24 15.05
C ALA A 170 -5.70 3.57 16.27
N MET A 171 -6.35 3.62 17.42
CA MET A 171 -5.90 2.92 18.63
C MET A 171 -5.82 1.41 18.40
N GLU A 172 -6.83 0.83 17.75
CA GLU A 172 -6.86 -0.59 17.41
C GLU A 172 -5.71 -0.96 16.45
N SER A 173 -5.45 -0.16 15.41
CA SER A 173 -4.31 -0.34 14.48
C SER A 173 -2.99 -0.37 15.24
N GLN A 174 -2.76 0.55 16.17
CA GLN A 174 -1.56 0.58 17.01
C GLN A 174 -1.43 -0.68 17.89
N ALA A 175 -2.50 -1.08 18.55
CA ALA A 175 -2.51 -2.25 19.41
C ALA A 175 -2.24 -3.55 18.63
N ARG A 176 -2.89 -3.72 17.47
CA ARG A 176 -2.69 -4.88 16.60
C ARG A 176 -1.27 -4.93 16.03
N SER A 177 -0.72 -3.80 15.60
CA SER A 177 0.66 -3.74 15.11
C SER A 177 1.67 -4.10 16.21
N ALA A 178 1.48 -3.59 17.43
CA ALA A 178 2.34 -3.91 18.56
C ALA A 178 2.29 -5.42 18.90
N ALA A 179 1.09 -6.01 18.93
CA ALA A 179 0.91 -7.45 19.15
C ALA A 179 1.55 -8.28 18.03
N ALA A 180 1.37 -7.89 16.76
CA ALA A 180 1.96 -8.59 15.64
C ALA A 180 3.50 -8.60 15.67
N TRP A 181 4.13 -7.49 16.06
CA TRP A 181 5.57 -7.42 16.27
C TRP A 181 6.03 -8.25 17.47
N ALA A 182 5.33 -8.20 18.58
CA ALA A 182 5.64 -9.00 19.78
C ALA A 182 5.56 -10.51 19.51
N ASP A 183 4.60 -10.94 18.69
CA ASP A 183 4.39 -12.33 18.29
C ASP A 183 5.26 -12.75 17.07
N ASN A 184 6.18 -11.90 16.60
CA ASN A 184 7.02 -12.16 15.43
C ASN A 184 6.25 -12.50 14.13
N ARG A 185 5.03 -11.98 13.94
CA ARG A 185 4.19 -12.29 12.77
C ARG A 185 4.78 -11.80 11.45
N PHE A 186 5.72 -10.84 11.49
CA PHE A 186 6.42 -10.30 10.32
C PHE A 186 7.79 -10.94 10.07
N ALA A 187 8.23 -11.90 10.89
CA ALA A 187 9.58 -12.46 10.81
C ALA A 187 9.92 -13.06 9.45
N ARG A 188 8.93 -13.59 8.72
CA ARG A 188 9.14 -14.20 7.40
C ARG A 188 9.37 -13.17 6.30
N SER A 189 8.71 -12.02 6.37
CA SER A 189 8.74 -11.00 5.32
C SER A 189 9.75 -9.88 5.57
N ILE A 190 10.14 -9.61 6.83
CA ILE A 190 11.06 -8.53 7.16
C ILE A 190 12.49 -8.84 6.74
N ILE A 191 13.07 -7.93 5.94
CA ILE A 191 14.49 -7.87 5.63
C ILE A 191 15.12 -6.75 6.43
N GLN A 192 15.93 -7.09 7.42
CA GLN A 192 16.66 -6.09 8.21
C GLN A 192 17.58 -5.27 7.30
N ILE A 193 17.48 -3.96 7.36
CA ILE A 193 18.35 -3.07 6.60
C ILE A 193 19.65 -2.84 7.36
N LYS A 194 20.77 -3.11 6.68
CA LYS A 194 22.13 -2.97 7.20
C LYS A 194 22.94 -2.00 6.34
N ASP A 195 23.94 -1.39 6.95
CA ASP A 195 24.94 -0.60 6.23
C ASP A 195 25.93 -1.48 5.41
N ARG A 196 26.94 -0.84 4.83
CA ARG A 196 27.96 -1.53 4.03
C ARG A 196 28.89 -2.44 4.86
N ASN A 197 28.98 -2.21 6.17
CA ASN A 197 29.77 -2.97 7.11
C ASN A 197 28.97 -4.09 7.80
N GLY A 198 27.68 -4.24 7.44
CA GLY A 198 26.79 -5.23 8.03
C GLY A 198 26.14 -4.79 9.35
N LEU A 199 26.31 -3.53 9.77
CA LEU A 199 25.69 -3.02 10.99
C LEU A 199 24.21 -2.72 10.76
N PRO A 200 23.32 -3.06 11.71
CA PRO A 200 21.91 -2.81 11.58
C PRO A 200 21.59 -1.31 11.51
N ILE A 201 20.84 -0.89 10.49
CA ILE A 201 20.26 0.46 10.38
C ILE A 201 18.83 0.42 10.93
N LEU A 202 18.01 -0.52 10.45
CA LEU A 202 16.61 -0.66 10.86
C LEU A 202 16.15 -2.12 10.79
N GLY A 203 15.57 -2.64 11.87
CA GLY A 203 15.07 -4.01 11.96
C GLY A 203 13.58 -4.14 12.30
N HIS A 204 12.89 -3.01 12.57
CA HIS A 204 11.46 -2.99 12.93
C HIS A 204 10.79 -1.73 12.37
N ASP A 205 9.46 -1.72 12.27
CA ASP A 205 8.71 -0.54 11.81
C ASP A 205 8.84 0.60 12.82
N GLU A 206 9.51 1.68 12.43
CA GLU A 206 9.94 2.77 13.32
C GLU A 206 8.80 3.73 13.70
N TYR A 207 7.71 3.76 12.90
CA TYR A 207 6.65 4.75 13.06
C TYR A 207 5.67 4.42 14.19
N MET A 208 5.57 3.17 14.62
CA MET A 208 4.62 2.71 15.64
C MET A 208 4.72 3.49 16.94
N ARG A 209 3.59 3.65 17.59
CA ARG A 209 3.43 4.30 18.89
C ARG A 209 2.63 3.40 19.83
N PRO A 210 3.24 2.32 20.31
CA PRO A 210 2.59 1.42 21.28
C PRO A 210 2.12 2.21 22.50
N GLY A 211 0.93 1.91 23.01
CA GLY A 211 0.35 2.62 24.15
C GLY A 211 -0.41 3.90 23.78
N THR A 212 -0.64 4.18 22.48
CA THR A 212 -1.57 5.23 22.06
C THR A 212 -2.96 4.97 22.65
N ASP A 213 -3.56 5.97 23.27
CA ASP A 213 -4.90 5.91 23.87
C ASP A 213 -5.83 7.01 23.34
N MET A 214 -7.13 6.90 23.65
CA MET A 214 -8.16 7.85 23.21
C MET A 214 -7.93 9.27 23.75
N GLN A 215 -7.34 9.43 24.92
CA GLN A 215 -7.03 10.74 25.50
C GLN A 215 -5.96 11.45 24.69
N ALA A 216 -4.88 10.74 24.36
CA ALA A 216 -3.79 11.28 23.55
C ALA A 216 -4.24 11.63 22.12
N LEU A 217 -5.08 10.76 21.50
CA LEU A 217 -5.65 11.03 20.18
C LEU A 217 -6.62 12.21 20.22
N GLY A 218 -7.53 12.25 21.22
CA GLY A 218 -8.51 13.31 21.39
C GLY A 218 -7.91 14.71 21.58
N ALA A 219 -6.68 14.80 22.10
CA ALA A 219 -5.97 16.06 22.25
C ALA A 219 -5.41 16.63 20.93
N LEU A 220 -5.33 15.82 19.85
CA LEU A 220 -4.81 16.25 18.55
C LEU A 220 -5.84 17.11 17.81
N LYS A 221 -5.39 18.23 17.23
CA LYS A 221 -6.24 19.08 16.41
C LYS A 221 -6.48 18.44 15.03
N PRO A 222 -7.67 18.62 14.43
CA PRO A 222 -7.93 18.24 13.05
C PRO A 222 -6.92 18.90 12.12
N ALA A 223 -6.20 18.10 11.31
CA ALA A 223 -5.07 18.59 10.52
C ALA A 223 -5.47 19.40 9.28
N PHE A 224 -6.70 19.18 8.77
CA PHE A 224 -7.15 19.75 7.50
C PHE A 224 -8.16 20.88 7.66
N LYS A 225 -8.55 21.20 8.90
CA LYS A 225 -9.58 22.21 9.20
C LYS A 225 -9.23 23.60 8.64
N ASP A 226 -8.03 24.10 8.92
CA ASP A 226 -7.65 25.44 8.46
C ASP A 226 -7.59 25.52 6.93
N MET A 227 -7.13 24.45 6.26
CA MET A 227 -7.07 24.32 4.81
C MET A 227 -8.49 24.24 4.20
N GLY A 228 -9.41 23.60 4.88
CA GLY A 228 -10.81 23.49 4.46
C GLY A 228 -11.58 24.80 4.65
N GLU A 229 -11.65 25.30 5.88
CA GLU A 229 -12.52 26.41 6.27
C GLU A 229 -11.96 27.79 5.89
N THR A 230 -10.62 27.98 5.92
CA THR A 230 -10.02 29.34 5.81
C THR A 230 -9.26 29.54 4.51
N MET A 231 -8.10 28.93 4.37
CA MET A 231 -7.16 29.22 3.27
C MET A 231 -6.45 27.94 2.83
N PRO A 232 -6.63 27.50 1.57
CA PRO A 232 -7.38 28.13 0.45
C PRO A 232 -8.89 27.98 0.48
N GLY A 233 -9.52 27.31 1.47
CA GLY A 233 -10.98 27.21 1.60
C GLY A 233 -11.59 26.09 0.77
N PHE A 234 -10.98 24.90 0.80
CA PHE A 234 -11.39 23.73 0.01
C PHE A 234 -12.78 23.19 0.35
N ASP A 235 -13.32 23.50 1.55
CA ASP A 235 -14.69 23.11 1.91
C ASP A 235 -15.72 23.71 0.97
N LYS A 236 -15.50 24.94 0.50
CA LYS A 236 -16.39 25.58 -0.47
C LYS A 236 -16.43 24.82 -1.77
N ILE A 237 -15.27 24.29 -2.23
CA ILE A 237 -15.18 23.47 -3.45
C ILE A 237 -15.91 22.14 -3.23
N ALA A 238 -15.68 21.50 -2.08
CA ALA A 238 -16.37 20.26 -1.72
C ALA A 238 -17.89 20.43 -1.66
N LEU A 239 -18.38 21.48 -1.02
CA LEU A 239 -19.82 21.77 -0.90
C LEU A 239 -20.46 22.17 -2.23
N MET A 240 -19.72 22.74 -3.18
CA MET A 240 -20.23 22.91 -4.55
C MET A 240 -20.49 21.57 -5.24
N LYS A 241 -19.67 20.55 -4.99
CA LYS A 241 -19.85 19.20 -5.52
C LYS A 241 -20.91 18.40 -4.78
N TYR A 242 -21.00 18.57 -3.46
CA TYR A 242 -21.92 17.86 -2.57
C TYR A 242 -22.87 18.85 -1.86
N PRO A 243 -23.82 19.47 -2.60
CA PRO A 243 -24.69 20.54 -2.07
C PRO A 243 -25.71 20.05 -1.03
N HIS A 244 -25.84 18.74 -0.83
CA HIS A 244 -26.67 18.15 0.23
C HIS A 244 -25.98 18.17 1.60
N LEU A 245 -24.66 18.39 1.64
CA LEU A 245 -23.92 18.56 2.89
C LEU A 245 -23.97 20.04 3.32
N GLU A 246 -24.27 20.28 4.60
CA GLU A 246 -24.28 21.64 5.17
C GLU A 246 -22.87 22.16 5.46
N ARG A 247 -21.97 21.25 5.83
CA ARG A 247 -20.57 21.53 6.19
C ARG A 247 -19.72 20.28 6.06
N ILE A 248 -18.39 20.42 6.06
CA ILE A 248 -17.45 19.33 6.19
C ILE A 248 -17.00 19.21 7.66
N ASN A 249 -17.15 18.03 8.25
CA ASN A 249 -16.72 17.74 9.62
C ASN A 249 -15.25 17.29 9.60
N HIS A 250 -14.34 18.12 10.09
CA HIS A 250 -12.93 17.80 10.15
C HIS A 250 -12.61 16.94 11.36
N ILE A 251 -12.31 15.65 11.10
CA ILE A 251 -12.00 14.67 12.14
C ILE A 251 -10.61 14.06 12.02
N HIS A 252 -9.97 14.16 10.83
CA HIS A 252 -8.68 13.53 10.61
C HIS A 252 -7.51 14.38 11.09
N HIS A 253 -6.51 13.68 11.64
CA HIS A 253 -5.25 14.25 12.12
C HIS A 253 -4.13 13.19 12.00
N ALA A 254 -2.90 13.54 12.33
CA ALA A 254 -1.75 12.65 12.19
C ALA A 254 -1.86 11.32 12.98
N GLY A 255 -2.73 11.26 13.99
CA GLY A 255 -2.91 10.05 14.80
C GLY A 255 -3.89 9.03 14.20
N ASN A 256 -4.82 9.46 13.32
CA ASN A 256 -5.81 8.60 12.67
C ASN A 256 -5.72 8.62 11.14
N SER A 257 -4.56 9.01 10.64
CA SER A 257 -4.15 9.00 9.24
C SER A 257 -2.84 8.23 9.09
N SER A 258 -2.55 7.72 7.90
CA SER A 258 -1.31 6.97 7.64
C SER A 258 -0.05 7.81 7.87
N GLY A 259 0.99 7.18 8.42
CA GLY A 259 2.29 7.81 8.60
C GLY A 259 3.04 8.02 7.28
N ILE A 260 3.75 9.16 7.18
CA ILE A 260 4.73 9.41 6.12
C ILE A 260 6.00 8.64 6.48
N VAL A 261 6.39 7.67 5.64
CA VAL A 261 7.48 6.73 5.92
C VAL A 261 8.25 6.37 4.65
N ASP A 262 9.43 5.80 4.85
CA ASP A 262 10.29 5.22 3.83
C ASP A 262 10.17 3.70 3.87
N GLY A 263 10.16 3.04 2.70
CA GLY A 263 10.10 1.58 2.65
C GLY A 263 10.03 1.01 1.25
N ALA A 264 10.39 -0.27 1.13
CA ALA A 264 10.33 -1.05 -0.10
C ALA A 264 9.81 -2.46 0.16
N ALA A 265 9.22 -3.08 -0.87
CA ALA A 265 8.73 -4.47 -0.81
C ALA A 265 8.80 -5.12 -2.19
N ALA A 266 8.94 -6.45 -2.20
CA ALA A 266 8.95 -7.26 -3.40
C ALA A 266 8.19 -8.58 -3.20
N ILE A 267 7.55 -9.04 -4.27
CA ILE A 267 6.89 -10.34 -4.38
C ILE A 267 7.45 -11.06 -5.60
N LEU A 268 7.88 -12.31 -5.42
CA LEU A 268 8.25 -13.20 -6.51
C LEU A 268 7.01 -13.92 -7.03
N ILE A 269 6.70 -13.70 -8.30
CA ILE A 269 5.52 -14.22 -8.97
C ILE A 269 5.97 -15.07 -10.16
N GLY A 270 5.37 -16.26 -10.33
CA GLY A 270 5.69 -17.13 -11.47
C GLY A 270 4.59 -18.15 -11.71
N ASN A 271 4.74 -18.90 -12.83
CA ASN A 271 3.91 -20.06 -13.14
C ASN A 271 4.43 -21.33 -12.45
N ALA A 272 3.71 -22.46 -12.61
CA ALA A 272 4.10 -23.73 -12.00
C ALA A 272 5.42 -24.29 -12.57
N GLU A 273 5.70 -24.07 -13.85
CA GLU A 273 6.94 -24.49 -14.54
C GLU A 273 8.16 -23.79 -13.94
N PHE A 274 8.06 -22.48 -13.71
CA PHE A 274 9.09 -21.71 -13.01
C PHE A 274 9.38 -22.28 -11.62
N GLY A 275 8.34 -22.51 -10.82
CA GLY A 275 8.49 -23.07 -9.48
C GLY A 275 9.19 -24.42 -9.49
N LYS A 276 8.78 -25.30 -10.41
CA LYS A 276 9.40 -26.63 -10.59
C LYS A 276 10.87 -26.52 -11.02
N ALA A 277 11.19 -25.64 -11.96
CA ALA A 277 12.55 -25.45 -12.46
C ALA A 277 13.51 -24.95 -11.38
N HIS A 278 13.04 -24.14 -10.45
CA HIS A 278 13.83 -23.56 -9.35
C HIS A 278 13.65 -24.27 -8.00
N GLY A 279 12.91 -25.38 -7.94
CA GLY A 279 12.65 -26.12 -6.70
C GLY A 279 11.84 -25.33 -5.66
N LEU A 280 11.02 -24.38 -6.11
CA LEU A 280 10.21 -23.52 -5.26
C LEU A 280 8.81 -24.08 -5.08
N THR A 281 8.27 -23.94 -3.87
CA THR A 281 6.89 -24.30 -3.55
C THR A 281 6.02 -23.05 -3.58
N PRO A 282 4.91 -23.04 -4.33
CA PRO A 282 4.00 -21.90 -4.35
C PRO A 282 3.34 -21.73 -2.97
N ARG A 283 3.20 -20.48 -2.52
CA ARG A 283 2.57 -20.11 -1.23
C ARG A 283 1.09 -19.77 -1.41
N ALA A 284 0.78 -19.03 -2.48
CA ALA A 284 -0.59 -18.72 -2.86
C ALA A 284 -0.69 -18.55 -4.37
N ARG A 285 -1.90 -18.63 -4.91
CA ARG A 285 -2.19 -18.17 -6.26
C ARG A 285 -2.85 -16.79 -6.22
N ILE A 286 -2.57 -15.95 -7.21
CA ILE A 286 -3.30 -14.71 -7.44
C ILE A 286 -4.58 -15.07 -8.21
N LYS A 287 -5.70 -15.16 -7.49
CA LYS A 287 -6.98 -15.59 -8.06
C LYS A 287 -7.57 -14.55 -9.00
N ALA A 288 -7.69 -13.33 -8.53
CA ALA A 288 -8.28 -12.22 -9.28
C ALA A 288 -7.59 -10.89 -8.98
N THR A 289 -7.67 -9.97 -9.94
CA THR A 289 -7.18 -8.59 -9.83
C THR A 289 -8.21 -7.64 -10.40
N ALA A 290 -8.43 -6.50 -9.79
CA ALA A 290 -9.33 -5.48 -10.32
C ALA A 290 -8.83 -4.06 -10.05
N LYS A 291 -9.32 -3.15 -10.86
CA LYS A 291 -9.13 -1.70 -10.72
C LYS A 291 -10.36 -0.96 -11.22
N ILE A 292 -10.61 0.23 -10.67
CA ILE A 292 -11.75 1.06 -10.99
C ILE A 292 -11.41 2.55 -10.85
N GLY A 293 -12.07 3.40 -11.64
CA GLY A 293 -12.14 4.84 -11.41
C GLY A 293 -13.40 5.18 -10.63
N THR A 294 -13.33 6.19 -9.76
CA THR A 294 -14.43 6.69 -8.92
C THR A 294 -14.47 8.22 -8.95
N ASP A 295 -15.36 8.83 -8.18
CA ASP A 295 -15.43 10.29 -8.06
C ASP A 295 -14.09 10.86 -7.53
N PRO A 296 -13.44 11.77 -8.29
CA PRO A 296 -12.12 12.30 -7.94
C PRO A 296 -12.14 13.28 -6.76
N THR A 297 -13.30 13.84 -6.38
CA THR A 297 -13.40 14.80 -5.28
C THR A 297 -13.40 14.09 -3.91
N ILE A 298 -14.30 13.13 -3.69
CA ILE A 298 -14.30 12.29 -2.48
C ILE A 298 -13.17 11.25 -2.51
N MET A 299 -12.66 10.97 -3.69
CA MET A 299 -11.41 10.34 -4.07
C MET A 299 -11.12 8.95 -3.41
N LEU A 300 -11.33 8.79 -2.11
CA LEU A 300 -10.81 7.66 -1.34
C LEU A 300 -11.84 6.53 -1.13
N THR A 301 -12.97 6.55 -1.84
CA THR A 301 -14.04 5.54 -1.75
C THR A 301 -13.76 4.28 -2.59
N GLY A 302 -12.69 4.25 -3.38
CA GLY A 302 -12.32 3.19 -4.31
C GLY A 302 -12.37 1.75 -3.78
N PRO A 303 -11.99 1.46 -2.51
CA PRO A 303 -12.02 0.10 -1.95
C PRO A 303 -13.39 -0.59 -2.03
N VAL A 304 -14.49 0.14 -1.87
CA VAL A 304 -15.84 -0.44 -1.95
C VAL A 304 -16.18 -0.91 -3.37
N PRO A 305 -16.26 -0.04 -4.40
CA PRO A 305 -16.65 -0.47 -5.73
C PRO A 305 -15.64 -1.38 -6.41
N VAL A 306 -14.33 -1.32 -6.07
CA VAL A 306 -13.36 -2.27 -6.63
C VAL A 306 -13.52 -3.67 -6.01
N THR A 307 -13.91 -3.76 -4.73
CA THR A 307 -14.23 -5.03 -4.08
C THR A 307 -15.49 -5.65 -4.65
N GLU A 308 -16.55 -4.89 -4.86
CA GLU A 308 -17.74 -5.37 -5.57
C GLU A 308 -17.40 -5.90 -6.97
N LYS A 309 -16.56 -5.15 -7.69
CA LYS A 309 -16.11 -5.54 -9.03
C LYS A 309 -15.32 -6.86 -9.00
N ILE A 310 -14.29 -6.96 -8.15
CA ILE A 310 -13.41 -8.14 -8.14
C ILE A 310 -14.16 -9.41 -7.69
N LEU A 311 -15.05 -9.29 -6.71
CA LEU A 311 -15.90 -10.40 -6.25
C LEU A 311 -16.82 -10.87 -7.38
N ARG A 312 -17.53 -9.96 -8.04
CA ARG A 312 -18.38 -10.28 -9.19
C ARG A 312 -17.58 -10.96 -10.31
N ASP A 313 -16.43 -10.39 -10.68
CA ASP A 313 -15.60 -10.88 -11.78
C ASP A 313 -14.97 -12.26 -11.45
N ALA A 314 -14.77 -12.56 -10.16
CA ALA A 314 -14.28 -13.85 -9.65
C ALA A 314 -15.40 -14.87 -9.36
N GLY A 315 -16.68 -14.49 -9.47
CA GLY A 315 -17.81 -15.31 -9.10
C GLY A 315 -17.89 -15.61 -7.60
N MET A 316 -17.47 -14.66 -6.77
CA MET A 316 -17.38 -14.78 -5.31
C MET A 316 -18.29 -13.78 -4.61
N THR A 317 -18.52 -14.02 -3.33
CA THR A 317 -19.20 -13.12 -2.39
C THR A 317 -18.23 -12.62 -1.31
N ILE A 318 -18.60 -11.61 -0.56
CA ILE A 318 -17.80 -11.12 0.56
C ILE A 318 -17.59 -12.18 1.64
N GLY A 319 -18.53 -13.10 1.80
CA GLY A 319 -18.48 -14.20 2.75
C GLY A 319 -17.42 -15.27 2.42
N ASP A 320 -16.98 -15.34 1.16
CA ASP A 320 -15.94 -16.27 0.71
C ASP A 320 -14.51 -15.79 1.06
N ILE A 321 -14.39 -14.58 1.62
CA ILE A 321 -13.11 -13.99 2.01
C ILE A 321 -12.90 -14.19 3.52
N ASP A 322 -11.80 -14.82 3.87
CA ASP A 322 -11.43 -15.10 5.27
C ASP A 322 -10.80 -13.88 5.96
N LEU A 323 -9.94 -13.15 5.25
CA LEU A 323 -9.19 -12.00 5.77
C LEU A 323 -9.14 -10.86 4.73
N PHE A 324 -9.12 -9.62 5.27
CA PHE A 324 -9.04 -8.41 4.47
C PHE A 324 -7.84 -7.56 4.89
N GLU A 325 -7.11 -7.05 3.93
CA GLU A 325 -6.14 -5.96 4.08
C GLU A 325 -6.67 -4.73 3.33
N VAL A 326 -7.19 -3.77 4.05
CA VAL A 326 -7.68 -2.48 3.53
C VAL A 326 -6.70 -1.41 3.95
N ASN A 327 -5.99 -0.80 3.00
CA ASN A 327 -4.97 0.20 3.35
C ASN A 327 -5.56 1.35 4.17
N GLU A 328 -4.97 1.62 5.33
CA GLU A 328 -5.39 2.66 6.27
C GLU A 328 -4.80 4.01 5.89
N ALA A 329 -5.10 4.52 4.68
CA ALA A 329 -4.66 5.86 4.30
C ALA A 329 -5.21 6.92 5.29
N PHE A 330 -6.48 6.76 5.66
CA PHE A 330 -7.22 7.50 6.68
C PHE A 330 -8.22 6.56 7.33
N ALA A 331 -8.56 6.78 8.59
CA ALA A 331 -9.50 5.92 9.32
C ALA A 331 -10.87 5.80 8.60
N ALA A 332 -11.38 6.89 8.02
CA ALA A 332 -12.65 6.90 7.29
C ALA A 332 -12.69 5.91 6.11
N VAL A 333 -11.57 5.59 5.50
CA VAL A 333 -11.50 4.62 4.39
C VAL A 333 -11.86 3.22 4.86
N VAL A 334 -11.26 2.79 5.97
CA VAL A 334 -11.52 1.46 6.55
C VAL A 334 -12.93 1.38 7.14
N LEU A 335 -13.35 2.42 7.86
CA LEU A 335 -14.71 2.51 8.40
C LEU A 335 -15.76 2.40 7.28
N ARG A 336 -15.54 3.07 6.13
CA ARG A 336 -16.43 2.98 4.98
C ARG A 336 -16.48 1.59 4.37
N PHE A 337 -15.33 0.91 4.28
CA PHE A 337 -15.27 -0.47 3.80
C PHE A 337 -16.05 -1.41 4.73
N GLN A 338 -15.82 -1.33 6.04
CA GLN A 338 -16.52 -2.13 7.04
C GLN A 338 -18.03 -1.89 7.01
N GLN A 339 -18.46 -0.62 6.94
CA GLN A 339 -19.88 -0.25 6.84
C GLN A 339 -20.55 -0.79 5.58
N ALA A 340 -19.84 -0.73 4.43
CA ALA A 340 -20.43 -1.11 3.13
C ALA A 340 -20.70 -2.61 3.02
N PHE A 341 -19.86 -3.43 3.62
CA PHE A 341 -19.93 -4.89 3.50
C PHE A 341 -20.38 -5.60 4.77
N ASP A 342 -20.61 -4.87 5.85
CA ASP A 342 -20.95 -5.41 7.18
C ASP A 342 -19.96 -6.53 7.60
N VAL A 343 -18.66 -6.30 7.31
CA VAL A 343 -17.62 -7.28 7.64
C VAL A 343 -17.21 -7.17 9.09
N ASP A 344 -16.97 -8.32 9.71
CA ASP A 344 -16.42 -8.40 11.06
C ASP A 344 -15.07 -7.66 11.14
N PRO A 345 -14.94 -6.60 11.97
CA PRO A 345 -13.68 -5.89 12.16
C PRO A 345 -12.50 -6.79 12.54
N ALA A 346 -12.76 -7.93 13.20
CA ALA A 346 -11.74 -8.91 13.55
C ALA A 346 -11.10 -9.63 12.35
N LYS A 347 -11.68 -9.49 11.13
CA LYS A 347 -11.13 -10.01 9.89
C LYS A 347 -10.37 -8.96 9.07
N VAL A 348 -10.40 -7.69 9.45
CA VAL A 348 -9.84 -6.56 8.69
C VAL A 348 -8.58 -6.07 9.39
N ASN A 349 -7.46 -5.99 8.65
CA ASN A 349 -6.17 -5.45 9.14
C ASN A 349 -5.75 -6.07 10.47
N VAL A 350 -5.77 -7.38 10.57
CA VAL A 350 -5.62 -8.12 11.84
C VAL A 350 -4.24 -7.95 12.48
N ASN A 351 -3.26 -7.49 11.72
CA ASN A 351 -1.90 -7.15 12.18
C ASN A 351 -1.67 -5.63 12.27
N GLY A 352 -2.76 -4.83 12.31
CA GLY A 352 -2.68 -3.39 12.18
C GLY A 352 -2.34 -2.96 10.76
N GLY A 353 -2.17 -1.66 10.53
CA GLY A 353 -1.98 -1.15 9.17
C GLY A 353 -1.16 0.13 9.09
N SER A 354 -1.45 0.93 8.07
CA SER A 354 -0.67 2.11 7.72
C SER A 354 -0.81 3.28 8.71
N ILE A 355 -1.86 3.34 9.50
CA ILE A 355 -1.98 4.33 10.59
C ILE A 355 -0.88 4.09 11.63
N ALA A 356 -0.67 2.84 12.02
CA ALA A 356 0.36 2.48 12.99
C ALA A 356 1.76 2.42 12.39
N MET A 357 1.92 1.74 11.25
CA MET A 357 3.22 1.40 10.69
C MET A 357 3.67 2.31 9.54
N GLY A 358 2.77 3.12 8.97
CA GLY A 358 3.06 4.03 7.88
C GLY A 358 2.76 3.47 6.48
N HIS A 359 2.79 4.37 5.47
CA HIS A 359 2.34 4.13 4.10
C HIS A 359 3.40 4.57 3.07
N PRO A 360 4.45 3.76 2.80
CA PRO A 360 5.38 4.05 1.70
C PRO A 360 4.65 3.79 0.38
N LEU A 361 4.17 4.86 -0.26
CA LEU A 361 3.16 4.83 -1.33
C LEU A 361 3.42 3.77 -2.40
N GLY A 362 4.61 3.79 -3.01
CA GLY A 362 4.98 2.87 -4.08
C GLY A 362 5.10 1.40 -3.65
N ALA A 363 5.37 1.15 -2.36
CA ALA A 363 5.58 -0.21 -1.83
C ALA A 363 4.33 -0.82 -1.18
N THR A 364 3.40 0.00 -0.69
CA THR A 364 2.32 -0.45 0.22
C THR A 364 1.48 -1.58 -0.37
N GLY A 365 1.17 -1.52 -1.66
CA GLY A 365 0.37 -2.58 -2.29
C GLY A 365 1.00 -3.97 -2.19
N ALA A 366 2.32 -4.07 -2.39
CA ALA A 366 3.06 -5.32 -2.20
C ALA A 366 3.16 -5.70 -0.72
N ILE A 367 3.34 -4.72 0.18
CA ILE A 367 3.40 -4.95 1.62
C ILE A 367 2.11 -5.61 2.14
N ILE A 368 0.94 -5.07 1.79
CA ILE A 368 -0.34 -5.60 2.30
C ILE A 368 -0.68 -6.96 1.70
N ILE A 369 -0.31 -7.24 0.44
CA ILE A 369 -0.45 -8.58 -0.14
C ILE A 369 0.45 -9.58 0.59
N GLY A 370 1.71 -9.23 0.87
CA GLY A 370 2.64 -10.08 1.64
C GLY A 370 2.17 -10.30 3.08
N THR A 371 1.68 -9.25 3.76
CA THR A 371 1.10 -9.35 5.10
C THR A 371 -0.12 -10.27 5.14
N LEU A 372 -1.01 -10.12 4.16
CA LEU A 372 -2.19 -10.97 4.02
C LEU A 372 -1.80 -12.44 3.81
N LEU A 373 -0.81 -12.71 2.95
CA LEU A 373 -0.31 -14.05 2.68
C LEU A 373 0.28 -14.70 3.95
N ASP A 374 1.17 -14.00 4.66
CA ASP A 374 1.77 -14.49 5.90
C ASP A 374 0.70 -14.80 6.95
N GLU A 375 -0.35 -13.99 7.03
CA GLU A 375 -1.43 -14.18 8.00
C GLU A 375 -2.37 -15.33 7.62
N LEU A 376 -2.67 -15.53 6.34
CA LEU A 376 -3.40 -16.71 5.86
C LEU A 376 -2.65 -18.01 6.20
N GLU A 377 -1.33 -18.04 6.01
CA GLU A 377 -0.50 -19.19 6.38
C GLU A 377 -0.48 -19.41 7.90
N ARG A 378 -0.27 -18.34 8.69
CA ARG A 378 -0.21 -18.42 10.15
C ARG A 378 -1.50 -18.95 10.77
N THR A 379 -2.65 -18.54 10.22
CA THR A 379 -3.98 -18.89 10.76
C THR A 379 -4.62 -20.12 10.11
N GLY A 380 -3.97 -20.69 9.09
CA GLY A 380 -4.54 -21.82 8.33
C GLY A 380 -5.73 -21.46 7.46
N LYS A 381 -5.98 -20.15 7.23
CA LYS A 381 -7.06 -19.65 6.38
C LYS A 381 -6.66 -19.72 4.91
N SER A 382 -7.63 -19.61 4.01
CA SER A 382 -7.43 -19.89 2.59
C SER A 382 -7.45 -18.64 1.71
N THR A 383 -8.43 -17.75 1.89
CA THR A 383 -8.71 -16.70 0.91
C THR A 383 -8.60 -15.31 1.54
N GLY A 384 -7.85 -14.45 0.89
CA GLY A 384 -7.70 -13.07 1.33
C GLY A 384 -7.89 -12.05 0.22
N LEU A 385 -8.37 -10.88 0.59
CA LEU A 385 -8.55 -9.73 -0.30
C LEU A 385 -7.75 -8.54 0.22
N ALA A 386 -6.83 -8.00 -0.60
CA ALA A 386 -6.14 -6.76 -0.36
C ALA A 386 -6.70 -5.64 -1.25
N THR A 387 -6.93 -4.45 -0.70
CA THR A 387 -7.44 -3.30 -1.46
C THR A 387 -6.88 -1.98 -0.95
N LEU A 388 -6.78 -1.00 -1.86
CA LEU A 388 -6.35 0.37 -1.57
C LEU A 388 -7.28 1.39 -2.21
N CYS A 389 -7.51 2.49 -1.49
CA CYS A 389 -7.91 3.76 -2.10
C CYS A 389 -6.71 4.41 -2.79
N ILE A 390 -6.97 5.17 -3.83
CA ILE A 390 -5.94 5.75 -4.68
C ILE A 390 -6.30 7.22 -4.95
N ALA A 391 -5.30 8.09 -4.90
CA ALA A 391 -5.46 9.49 -5.26
C ALA A 391 -6.17 9.65 -6.62
N SER A 392 -6.83 10.79 -6.81
CA SER A 392 -7.59 11.13 -8.03
C SER A 392 -8.82 10.24 -8.29
N GLY A 393 -9.34 9.57 -7.26
CA GLY A 393 -10.56 8.77 -7.38
C GLY A 393 -10.36 7.44 -8.11
N MET A 394 -9.60 6.53 -7.53
CA MET A 394 -9.42 5.17 -8.03
C MET A 394 -9.41 4.15 -6.90
N GLY A 395 -9.56 2.86 -7.25
CA GLY A 395 -9.38 1.72 -6.37
C GLY A 395 -8.70 0.57 -7.08
N ALA A 396 -7.91 -0.21 -6.34
CA ALA A 396 -7.32 -1.46 -6.80
C ALA A 396 -7.53 -2.56 -5.75
N ALA A 397 -7.69 -3.80 -6.21
CA ALA A 397 -7.83 -4.97 -5.36
C ALA A 397 -7.17 -6.21 -5.96
N THR A 398 -6.75 -7.10 -5.07
CA THR A 398 -6.16 -8.41 -5.39
C THR A 398 -6.74 -9.46 -4.46
N ILE A 399 -7.23 -10.57 -5.01
CA ILE A 399 -7.62 -11.76 -4.23
C ILE A 399 -6.52 -12.80 -4.38
N ILE A 400 -6.03 -13.31 -3.25
CA ILE A 400 -5.08 -14.42 -3.18
C ILE A 400 -5.72 -15.62 -2.49
N GLU A 401 -5.37 -16.82 -2.94
CA GLU A 401 -5.75 -18.08 -2.31
C GLU A 401 -4.49 -18.87 -1.97
N ARG A 402 -4.35 -19.26 -0.71
CA ARG A 402 -3.26 -20.13 -0.23
C ARG A 402 -3.36 -21.50 -0.92
N VAL A 403 -2.23 -22.06 -1.32
CA VAL A 403 -2.10 -23.36 -1.94
C VAL A 403 -1.38 -24.35 -1.05
#